data_8c40345cdc853aab4ce12bb7d2a5acb8
#
_entry.id   8c40345cdc853aab4ce12bb7d2a5acb8
#
_cell.length_a   1.000
_cell.length_b   1.000
_cell.length_c   1.000
_cell.angle_alpha   90.00
_cell.angle_beta   90.00
_cell.angle_gamma   90.00
#
_symmetry.space_group_name_H-M   'P 1'
#
loop_
_entity.id
_entity.type
_entity.pdbx_description
1 polymer ?
#
loop_
_entity_poly.entity_id
_entity_poly.type
_entity_poly.pdbx_seq_one_letter_code
_entity_poly.pdbx_strand_id
1 'polypeptide(L)'
;MIHRRHFLQAAAAAASLGIPVGRAAAAQALTQDQLLAFDPVGQVTLLHLTDLHAQLVPMYFREPSLNVGVGSAKGQPPHLTEAAFRQAFDIAAGSPDAYTLTAEDFTALAREYGRMGGLDRIATLVGAIRAQRGDGRVLFLDGGDTWHGSWTALQTKGADMVGLMDLLKIDGTTGHFEFTLGAERMKELADARPYKFMAGNVLDEWKEPVFTSWQVIERGGVQIGVVGQAFPFTPVANPRWMIPD
;
A
#
# COMPACT_ATOMS: atom_id res chain seq x y z
N MET A 1 -4.65 21.44 -5.65
CA MET A 1 -3.75 20.46 -6.33
C MET A 1 -2.78 19.95 -5.30
N ILE A 2 -2.93 18.68 -4.91
CA ILE A 2 -1.98 18.05 -4.01
C ILE A 2 -0.71 17.81 -4.83
N HIS A 3 0.38 18.50 -4.51
CA HIS A 3 1.66 18.29 -5.16
C HIS A 3 2.15 16.87 -4.87
N ARG A 4 2.71 16.17 -5.88
CA ARG A 4 3.41 14.87 -5.75
C ARG A 4 4.35 14.81 -4.54
N ARG A 5 4.92 15.95 -4.16
CA ARG A 5 5.77 16.15 -2.97
C ARG A 5 5.03 15.83 -1.68
N HIS A 6 3.76 16.20 -1.54
CA HIS A 6 2.95 15.89 -0.36
C HIS A 6 2.49 14.43 -0.32
N PHE A 7 2.35 13.78 -1.47
CA PHE A 7 2.04 12.35 -1.55
C PHE A 7 3.25 11.50 -1.14
N LEU A 8 4.45 11.82 -1.62
CA LEU A 8 5.69 11.17 -1.17
C LEU A 8 6.00 11.50 0.29
N GLN A 9 5.67 12.72 0.74
CA GLN A 9 5.75 13.10 2.15
C GLN A 9 4.69 12.38 3.00
N ALA A 10 3.53 12.04 2.48
CA ALA A 10 2.55 11.22 3.17
C ALA A 10 2.94 9.73 3.18
N ALA A 11 3.57 9.24 2.13
CA ALA A 11 4.18 7.90 2.10
C ALA A 11 5.48 7.85 2.94
N ALA A 12 6.26 8.94 2.93
CA ALA A 12 7.39 9.19 3.82
C ALA A 12 6.95 9.77 5.19
N ALA A 13 5.73 10.21 5.35
CA ALA A 13 5.14 10.71 6.58
C ALA A 13 4.73 9.62 7.57
N ALA A 14 4.95 8.42 7.21
CA ALA A 14 5.54 7.62 8.25
C ALA A 14 6.85 8.28 8.78
N ALA A 15 7.44 9.27 8.10
CA ALA A 15 8.73 9.81 8.45
C ALA A 15 8.88 11.34 8.47
N SER A 16 8.11 12.18 7.81
CA SER A 16 8.30 13.63 7.97
C SER A 16 7.12 14.46 7.47
N LEU A 17 6.53 15.20 8.35
CA LEU A 17 5.59 16.28 8.04
C LEU A 17 6.37 17.57 7.73
N GLY A 18 6.55 17.89 6.46
CA GLY A 18 6.78 19.23 5.91
C GLY A 18 7.54 20.26 6.74
N ILE A 19 8.71 19.90 7.31
CA ILE A 19 9.64 20.87 7.90
C ILE A 19 10.67 21.21 6.81
N PRO A 20 10.90 22.50 6.50
CA PRO A 20 11.91 22.86 5.51
C PRO A 20 13.27 22.32 5.96
N VAL A 21 13.86 21.44 5.15
CA VAL A 21 15.14 20.80 5.39
C VAL A 21 16.25 21.83 5.27
N GLY A 22 16.58 22.39 6.37
CA GLY A 22 17.73 23.26 6.51
C GLY A 22 18.14 23.37 7.97
N ARG A 23 18.57 22.24 8.52
CA ARG A 23 19.46 22.09 9.69
C ARG A 23 19.32 20.66 10.19
N ALA A 24 20.45 19.99 10.41
CA ALA A 24 20.53 18.75 11.16
C ALA A 24 19.99 18.99 12.59
N ALA A 25 18.68 18.84 12.75
CA ALA A 25 18.07 18.67 14.06
C ALA A 25 17.99 17.17 14.28
N ALA A 26 18.47 16.70 15.45
CA ALA A 26 18.26 15.33 15.86
C ALA A 26 16.82 14.94 15.55
N ALA A 27 16.64 13.87 14.79
CA ALA A 27 15.31 13.41 14.38
C ALA A 27 14.53 13.07 15.65
N GLN A 28 13.69 14.00 16.12
CA GLN A 28 12.71 13.69 17.13
C GLN A 28 11.74 12.70 16.49
N ALA A 29 11.59 11.54 17.11
CA ALA A 29 10.59 10.57 16.68
C ALA A 29 9.23 11.28 16.63
N LEU A 30 8.63 11.32 15.44
CA LEU A 30 7.31 11.91 15.24
C LEU A 30 6.31 11.17 16.14
N THR A 31 5.51 11.90 16.88
CA THR A 31 4.40 11.33 17.63
C THR A 31 3.27 10.97 16.68
N GLN A 32 2.41 10.04 17.12
CA GLN A 32 1.19 9.71 16.35
C GLN A 32 0.35 10.95 16.05
N ASP A 33 0.22 11.87 17.00
CA ASP A 33 -0.52 13.12 16.81
C ASP A 33 0.11 14.00 15.73
N GLN A 34 1.43 14.05 15.65
CA GLN A 34 2.13 14.78 14.59
C GLN A 34 1.93 14.15 13.21
N LEU A 35 1.87 12.80 13.13
CA LEU A 35 1.57 12.08 11.89
C LEU A 35 0.14 12.34 11.39
N LEU A 36 -0.78 12.64 12.29
CA LEU A 36 -2.18 12.92 12.00
C LEU A 36 -2.49 14.44 11.92
N ALA A 37 -1.50 15.30 12.14
CA ALA A 37 -1.66 16.76 12.15
C ALA A 37 -1.75 17.33 10.73
N PHE A 38 -2.79 16.98 9.99
CA PHE A 38 -3.16 17.58 8.71
C PHE A 38 -4.64 17.95 8.73
N ASP A 39 -4.95 19.13 8.25
CA ASP A 39 -6.33 19.59 8.22
C ASP A 39 -7.15 18.84 7.16
N PRO A 40 -8.38 18.45 7.47
CA PRO A 40 -9.26 17.84 6.48
C PRO A 40 -9.62 18.88 5.41
N VAL A 41 -9.45 18.53 4.14
CA VAL A 41 -9.77 19.41 3.01
C VAL A 41 -11.20 19.20 2.50
N GLY A 42 -11.81 18.07 2.85
CA GLY A 42 -13.13 17.67 2.37
C GLY A 42 -13.95 16.91 3.40
N GLN A 43 -15.07 16.36 2.94
CA GLN A 43 -16.03 15.63 3.76
C GLN A 43 -15.61 14.17 4.02
N VAL A 44 -14.74 13.63 3.18
CA VAL A 44 -14.31 12.24 3.20
C VAL A 44 -12.79 12.15 3.31
N THR A 45 -12.32 11.22 4.10
CA THR A 45 -10.90 10.82 4.17
C THR A 45 -10.74 9.50 3.43
N LEU A 46 -9.91 9.49 2.39
CA LEU A 46 -9.53 8.26 1.68
C LEU A 46 -8.26 7.70 2.31
N LEU A 47 -8.34 6.48 2.81
CA LEU A 47 -7.20 5.64 3.15
C LEU A 47 -7.00 4.62 2.05
N HIS A 48 -5.77 4.48 1.62
CA HIS A 48 -5.37 3.50 0.63
C HIS A 48 -4.10 2.79 1.08
N LEU A 49 -4.13 1.49 1.05
CA LEU A 49 -2.94 0.65 1.20
C LEU A 49 -2.84 -0.30 0.00
N THR A 50 -1.67 -0.86 -0.18
CA THR A 50 -1.38 -1.84 -1.22
C THR A 50 -0.09 -2.57 -0.87
N ASP A 51 0.13 -3.73 -1.44
CA ASP A 51 1.41 -4.47 -1.36
C ASP A 51 1.87 -4.76 0.08
N LEU A 52 0.94 -5.18 0.95
CA LEU A 52 1.27 -5.57 2.32
C LEU A 52 2.11 -6.84 2.39
N HIS A 53 2.00 -7.71 1.39
CA HIS A 53 2.72 -8.99 1.31
C HIS A 53 2.62 -9.81 2.60
N ALA A 54 1.44 -9.79 3.24
CA ALA A 54 1.16 -10.46 4.50
C ALA A 54 2.17 -10.16 5.63
N GLN A 55 2.72 -8.95 5.66
CA GLN A 55 3.62 -8.50 6.71
C GLN A 55 2.84 -8.07 7.95
N LEU A 56 2.72 -8.95 8.94
CA LEU A 56 1.91 -8.72 10.14
C LEU A 56 2.59 -7.83 11.17
N VAL A 57 3.90 -7.99 11.33
CA VAL A 57 4.68 -7.28 12.36
C VAL A 57 5.86 -6.55 11.73
N PRO A 58 6.37 -5.48 12.38
CA PRO A 58 7.51 -4.76 11.87
C PRO A 58 8.76 -5.64 11.75
N MET A 59 9.50 -5.46 10.67
CA MET A 59 10.69 -6.27 10.39
C MET A 59 11.86 -5.43 9.88
N TYR A 60 13.06 -6.03 9.90
CA TYR A 60 14.21 -5.52 9.18
C TYR A 60 14.19 -6.16 7.80
N PHE A 61 13.78 -5.41 6.82
CA PHE A 61 13.77 -5.89 5.45
C PHE A 61 14.06 -4.75 4.49
N ARG A 62 15.03 -4.98 3.64
CA ARG A 62 15.31 -4.09 2.52
C ARG A 62 16.02 -4.84 1.41
N GLU A 63 15.47 -4.77 0.24
CA GLU A 63 16.15 -5.11 -1.01
C GLU A 63 16.51 -3.82 -1.76
N PRO A 64 17.63 -3.81 -2.49
CA PRO A 64 17.91 -2.72 -3.43
C PRO A 64 16.76 -2.57 -4.42
N SER A 65 16.33 -1.34 -4.64
CA SER A 65 15.23 -1.08 -5.58
C SER A 65 15.66 -1.39 -7.01
N LEU A 66 14.82 -2.14 -7.72
CA LEU A 66 14.99 -2.45 -9.14
C LEU A 66 13.91 -1.72 -9.94
N ASN A 67 14.13 -0.46 -10.22
CA ASN A 67 13.22 0.33 -11.03
C ASN A 67 13.91 0.75 -12.33
N VAL A 68 13.88 -0.12 -13.32
CA VAL A 68 14.63 0.01 -14.54
C VAL A 68 13.79 0.65 -15.64
N GLY A 69 14.08 1.90 -15.96
CA GLY A 69 13.56 2.56 -17.16
C GLY A 69 14.28 2.06 -18.42
N VAL A 70 13.55 1.94 -19.52
CA VAL A 70 14.10 1.58 -20.84
C VAL A 70 14.01 2.75 -21.81
N GLY A 71 14.91 2.78 -22.79
CA GLY A 71 14.96 3.86 -23.79
C GLY A 71 15.11 5.24 -23.15
N SER A 72 14.25 6.17 -23.53
CA SER A 72 14.27 7.56 -23.03
C SER A 72 13.82 7.69 -21.57
N ALA A 73 13.20 6.68 -20.98
CA ALA A 73 12.80 6.68 -19.58
C ALA A 73 13.97 6.34 -18.62
N LYS A 74 15.10 5.84 -19.14
CA LYS A 74 16.26 5.50 -18.33
C LYS A 74 16.81 6.72 -17.58
N GLY A 75 16.94 6.61 -16.27
CA GLY A 75 17.47 7.67 -15.43
C GLY A 75 16.55 8.88 -15.26
N GLN A 76 15.27 8.74 -15.62
CA GLN A 76 14.24 9.75 -15.37
C GLN A 76 13.27 9.27 -14.30
N PRO A 77 12.68 10.16 -13.48
CA PRO A 77 11.60 9.77 -12.59
C PRO A 77 10.41 9.15 -13.37
N PRO A 78 9.79 8.07 -12.88
CA PRO A 78 10.00 7.39 -11.60
C PRO A 78 11.10 6.32 -11.60
N HIS A 79 11.89 6.18 -12.66
CA HIS A 79 12.89 5.12 -12.85
C HIS A 79 14.25 5.49 -12.23
N LEU A 80 14.22 6.01 -11.02
CA LEU A 80 15.39 6.34 -10.21
C LEU A 80 15.42 5.49 -8.94
N THR A 81 16.61 5.09 -8.52
CA THR A 81 16.82 4.32 -7.30
C THR A 81 18.00 4.88 -6.52
N GLU A 82 18.08 4.54 -5.25
CA GLU A 82 19.21 4.82 -4.37
C GLU A 82 19.66 6.30 -4.41
N ALA A 83 20.94 6.56 -4.56
CA ALA A 83 21.51 7.91 -4.57
C ALA A 83 20.87 8.84 -5.62
N ALA A 84 20.58 8.32 -6.81
CA ALA A 84 19.92 9.10 -7.86
C ALA A 84 18.49 9.49 -7.46
N PHE A 85 17.77 8.59 -6.81
CA PHE A 85 16.45 8.86 -6.25
C PHE A 85 16.52 9.94 -5.17
N ARG A 86 17.43 9.79 -4.20
CA ARG A 86 17.60 10.78 -3.14
C ARG A 86 17.92 12.17 -3.67
N GLN A 87 18.84 12.25 -4.64
CA GLN A 87 19.22 13.53 -5.25
C GLN A 87 18.05 14.20 -5.98
N ALA A 88 17.27 13.42 -6.73
CA ALA A 88 16.13 13.94 -7.49
C ALA A 88 14.99 14.47 -6.60
N PHE A 89 14.88 13.95 -5.38
CA PHE A 89 13.81 14.30 -4.43
C PHE A 89 14.31 15.08 -3.20
N ASP A 90 15.55 15.57 -3.20
CA ASP A 90 16.16 16.32 -2.10
C ASP A 90 16.14 15.58 -0.77
N ILE A 91 16.35 14.27 -0.78
CA ILE A 91 16.37 13.44 0.43
C ILE A 91 17.79 13.40 0.99
N ALA A 92 17.95 13.82 2.24
CA ALA A 92 19.25 13.80 2.91
C ALA A 92 19.74 12.37 3.14
N ALA A 93 21.02 12.10 2.88
CA ALA A 93 21.64 10.84 3.21
C ALA A 93 21.55 10.60 4.75
N GLY A 94 21.31 9.35 5.15
CA GLY A 94 21.20 8.99 6.56
C GLY A 94 19.92 9.47 7.27
N SER A 95 18.98 10.08 6.56
CA SER A 95 17.70 10.50 7.12
C SER A 95 16.71 9.33 7.26
N PRO A 96 15.63 9.48 8.07
CA PRO A 96 14.53 8.53 8.09
C PRO A 96 13.94 8.26 6.70
N ASP A 97 13.87 9.28 5.85
CA ASP A 97 13.37 9.16 4.48
C ASP A 97 14.32 8.32 3.62
N ALA A 98 15.64 8.52 3.75
CA ALA A 98 16.62 7.68 3.07
C ALA A 98 16.50 6.21 3.52
N TYR A 99 16.32 5.97 4.81
CA TYR A 99 16.10 4.62 5.35
C TYR A 99 14.82 3.98 4.82
N THR A 100 13.75 4.76 4.67
CA THR A 100 12.45 4.26 4.21
C THR A 100 12.41 3.99 2.71
N LEU A 101 13.09 4.81 1.91
CA LEU A 101 12.92 4.87 0.46
C LEU A 101 14.09 4.30 -0.34
N THR A 102 15.21 4.00 0.30
CA THR A 102 16.40 3.44 -0.34
C THR A 102 17.00 2.28 0.45
N ALA A 103 17.91 1.53 -0.15
CA ALA A 103 18.69 0.50 0.53
C ALA A 103 20.10 1.01 0.94
N GLU A 104 20.41 2.30 0.71
CA GLU A 104 21.70 2.87 1.07
C GLU A 104 21.92 2.84 2.58
N ASP A 105 23.13 2.43 2.99
CA ASP A 105 23.54 2.36 4.38
C ASP A 105 22.58 1.57 5.30
N PHE A 106 21.81 0.64 4.72
CA PHE A 106 20.73 -0.06 5.42
C PHE A 106 21.12 -0.60 6.79
N THR A 107 22.29 -1.25 6.91
CA THR A 107 22.72 -1.83 8.19
C THR A 107 22.92 -0.79 9.29
N ALA A 108 23.46 0.38 8.96
CA ALA A 108 23.66 1.46 9.91
C ALA A 108 22.32 2.09 10.29
N LEU A 109 21.49 2.41 9.29
CA LEU A 109 20.20 3.07 9.47
C LEU A 109 19.18 2.16 10.17
N ALA A 110 19.22 0.85 9.92
CA ALA A 110 18.39 -0.12 10.66
C ALA A 110 18.71 -0.19 12.15
N ARG A 111 19.97 0.04 12.54
CA ARG A 111 20.35 0.14 13.96
C ARG A 111 19.84 1.42 14.60
N GLU A 112 19.78 2.49 13.84
CA GLU A 112 19.32 3.80 14.32
C GLU A 112 17.78 3.89 14.35
N TYR A 113 17.12 3.53 13.27
CA TYR A 113 15.67 3.72 13.12
C TYR A 113 14.82 2.48 13.44
N GLY A 114 15.43 1.30 13.49
CA GLY A 114 14.75 0.07 13.90
C GLY A 114 13.92 -0.60 12.81
N ARG A 115 12.97 -1.42 13.22
CA ARG A 115 12.09 -2.18 12.32
C ARG A 115 11.02 -1.29 11.70
N MET A 116 10.61 -1.60 10.47
CA MET A 116 9.58 -0.86 9.75
C MET A 116 8.42 -1.75 9.29
N GLY A 117 7.33 -1.13 8.82
CA GLY A 117 6.13 -1.80 8.36
C GLY A 117 5.32 -2.43 9.49
N GLY A 118 4.54 -3.44 9.14
CA GLY A 118 3.69 -4.19 10.05
C GLY A 118 2.22 -3.75 10.01
N LEU A 119 1.33 -4.72 9.78
CA LEU A 119 -0.11 -4.48 9.77
C LEU A 119 -0.63 -4.00 11.14
N ASP A 120 0.02 -4.42 12.24
CA ASP A 120 -0.26 -3.97 13.60
C ASP A 120 -0.13 -2.45 13.76
N ARG A 121 0.92 -1.87 13.16
CA ARG A 121 1.11 -0.40 13.16
C ARG A 121 0.12 0.30 12.24
N ILE A 122 -0.16 -0.29 11.07
CA ILE A 122 -1.19 0.21 10.16
C ILE A 122 -2.56 0.22 10.84
N ALA A 123 -2.92 -0.86 11.55
CA ALA A 123 -4.16 -0.93 12.31
C ALA A 123 -4.28 0.17 13.37
N THR A 124 -3.19 0.46 14.08
CA THR A 124 -3.13 1.55 15.06
C THR A 124 -3.35 2.91 14.39
N LEU A 125 -2.68 3.15 13.27
CA LEU A 125 -2.81 4.40 12.51
C LEU A 125 -4.21 4.58 11.94
N VAL A 126 -4.77 3.55 11.32
CA VAL A 126 -6.15 3.55 10.79
C VAL A 126 -7.16 3.83 11.91
N GLY A 127 -6.99 3.17 13.07
CA GLY A 127 -7.83 3.39 14.24
C GLY A 127 -7.79 4.84 14.71
N ALA A 128 -6.61 5.45 14.78
CA ALA A 128 -6.45 6.84 15.18
C ALA A 128 -7.07 7.82 14.17
N ILE A 129 -6.90 7.59 12.87
CA ILE A 129 -7.51 8.40 11.82
C ILE A 129 -9.04 8.31 11.90
N ARG A 130 -9.60 7.12 12.06
CA ARG A 130 -11.04 6.94 12.24
C ARG A 130 -11.58 7.65 13.47
N ALA A 131 -10.87 7.56 14.59
CA ALA A 131 -11.25 8.27 15.81
C ALA A 131 -11.25 9.79 15.62
N GLN A 132 -10.28 10.33 14.89
CA GLN A 132 -10.17 11.77 14.63
C GLN A 132 -11.19 12.28 13.60
N ARG A 133 -11.41 11.53 12.51
CA ARG A 133 -12.23 11.96 11.37
C ARG A 133 -13.70 11.58 11.50
N GLY A 134 -14.00 10.59 12.31
CA GLY A 134 -15.28 9.87 12.37
C GLY A 134 -15.29 8.70 11.39
N ASP A 135 -15.61 7.50 11.89
CA ASP A 135 -15.57 6.24 11.13
C ASP A 135 -16.42 6.32 9.84
N GLY A 136 -17.61 6.92 9.91
CA GLY A 136 -18.49 7.11 8.74
C GLY A 136 -17.98 8.08 7.67
N ARG A 137 -16.84 8.73 7.86
CA ARG A 137 -16.20 9.64 6.89
C ARG A 137 -14.93 9.07 6.29
N VAL A 138 -14.53 7.88 6.68
CA VAL A 138 -13.31 7.22 6.18
C VAL A 138 -13.70 6.16 5.17
N LEU A 139 -13.14 6.26 3.97
CA LEU A 139 -13.17 5.24 2.94
C LEU A 139 -11.81 4.55 2.92
N PHE A 140 -11.75 3.24 3.19
CA PHE A 140 -10.52 2.49 3.27
C PHE A 140 -10.46 1.42 2.17
N LEU A 141 -9.55 1.59 1.23
CA LEU A 141 -9.38 0.72 0.07
C LEU A 141 -8.02 0.03 0.10
N ASP A 142 -8.01 -1.22 -0.38
CA ASP A 142 -6.84 -2.05 -0.57
C ASP A 142 -6.58 -2.26 -2.07
N GLY A 143 -5.38 -1.98 -2.51
CA GLY A 143 -4.93 -2.11 -3.90
C GLY A 143 -4.48 -3.51 -4.31
N GLY A 144 -4.59 -4.49 -3.40
CA GLY A 144 -4.13 -5.87 -3.64
C GLY A 144 -2.66 -6.08 -3.25
N ASP A 145 -2.16 -7.25 -3.61
CA ASP A 145 -0.86 -7.80 -3.18
C ASP A 145 -0.74 -7.93 -1.65
N THR A 146 -1.88 -8.25 -1.04
CA THR A 146 -2.07 -8.25 0.40
C THR A 146 -2.15 -9.68 0.97
N TRP A 147 -2.74 -10.64 0.21
CA TRP A 147 -3.11 -11.96 0.75
C TRP A 147 -2.04 -13.03 0.67
N HIS A 148 -0.86 -12.69 0.19
CA HIS A 148 0.29 -13.59 0.07
C HIS A 148 1.59 -12.88 0.48
N GLY A 149 2.71 -13.61 0.54
CA GLY A 149 4.03 -13.06 0.82
C GLY A 149 4.63 -13.52 2.15
N SER A 150 3.86 -14.16 3.04
CA SER A 150 4.38 -14.79 4.27
C SER A 150 4.19 -16.31 4.29
N TRP A 151 4.95 -16.98 5.16
CA TRP A 151 4.76 -18.39 5.40
C TRP A 151 3.34 -18.72 5.89
N THR A 152 2.79 -17.91 6.78
CA THR A 152 1.43 -18.12 7.31
C THR A 152 0.41 -17.98 6.20
N ALA A 153 0.49 -16.93 5.39
CA ALA A 153 -0.41 -16.74 4.26
C ALA A 153 -0.34 -17.88 3.25
N LEU A 154 0.84 -18.45 3.01
CA LEU A 154 1.01 -19.64 2.17
C LEU A 154 0.27 -20.85 2.76
N GLN A 155 0.39 -21.10 4.07
CA GLN A 155 -0.25 -22.23 4.74
C GLN A 155 -1.78 -22.09 4.81
N THR A 156 -2.27 -20.88 5.05
CA THR A 156 -3.70 -20.59 5.14
C THR A 156 -4.34 -20.32 3.77
N LYS A 157 -3.51 -20.29 2.70
CA LYS A 157 -3.94 -19.89 1.36
C LYS A 157 -4.70 -18.56 1.39
N GLY A 158 -4.11 -17.56 2.05
CA GLY A 158 -4.64 -16.20 2.14
C GLY A 158 -5.75 -15.95 3.17
N ALA A 159 -6.28 -16.99 3.83
CA ALA A 159 -7.42 -16.83 4.75
C ALA A 159 -7.09 -15.97 5.97
N ASP A 160 -5.86 -16.02 6.48
CA ASP A 160 -5.39 -15.20 7.59
C ASP A 160 -5.47 -13.71 7.25
N MET A 161 -4.94 -13.32 6.08
CA MET A 161 -4.92 -11.92 5.66
C MET A 161 -6.31 -11.39 5.36
N VAL A 162 -7.13 -12.19 4.68
CA VAL A 162 -8.53 -11.83 4.41
C VAL A 162 -9.30 -11.59 5.70
N GLY A 163 -9.12 -12.45 6.73
CA GLY A 163 -9.69 -12.24 8.04
C GLY A 163 -9.20 -10.97 8.75
N LEU A 164 -7.92 -10.59 8.56
CA LEU A 164 -7.38 -9.36 9.10
C LEU A 164 -7.90 -8.12 8.37
N MET A 165 -8.14 -8.19 7.06
CA MET A 165 -8.78 -7.11 6.32
C MET A 165 -10.23 -6.89 6.77
N ASP A 166 -10.96 -7.97 7.12
CA ASP A 166 -12.27 -7.86 7.76
C ASP A 166 -12.21 -7.10 9.10
N LEU A 167 -11.22 -7.43 9.93
CA LEU A 167 -11.02 -6.74 11.23
C LEU A 167 -10.63 -5.27 11.05
N LEU A 168 -9.87 -4.95 10.02
CA LEU A 168 -9.53 -3.58 9.65
C LEU A 168 -10.72 -2.82 9.04
N LYS A 169 -11.80 -3.53 8.70
CA LYS A 169 -13.00 -2.97 8.06
C LYS A 169 -12.65 -2.18 6.80
N ILE A 170 -11.95 -2.82 5.87
CA ILE A 170 -11.76 -2.23 4.55
C ILE A 170 -13.10 -2.16 3.81
N ASP A 171 -13.23 -1.23 2.88
CA ASP A 171 -14.48 -1.00 2.13
C ASP A 171 -14.46 -1.67 0.76
N GLY A 172 -13.28 -1.99 0.26
CA GLY A 172 -13.10 -2.67 -1.01
C GLY A 172 -11.64 -3.03 -1.27
N THR A 173 -11.44 -4.02 -2.13
CA THR A 173 -10.12 -4.47 -2.57
C THR A 173 -10.13 -4.82 -4.05
N THR A 174 -8.95 -4.99 -4.62
CA THR A 174 -8.74 -5.54 -5.95
C THR A 174 -7.63 -6.58 -5.91
N GLY A 175 -7.30 -7.19 -7.05
CA GLY A 175 -6.25 -8.21 -7.14
C GLY A 175 -4.97 -7.71 -7.82
N HIS A 176 -3.87 -8.22 -7.33
CA HIS A 176 -2.55 -8.09 -7.93
C HIS A 176 -1.97 -9.51 -8.17
N PHE A 177 -1.25 -10.10 -7.23
CA PHE A 177 -0.78 -11.48 -7.31
C PHE A 177 -1.62 -12.48 -6.49
N GLU A 178 -2.75 -12.08 -5.93
CA GLU A 178 -3.71 -12.96 -5.25
C GLU A 178 -4.15 -14.13 -6.14
N PHE A 179 -4.16 -13.94 -7.45
CA PHE A 179 -4.52 -14.97 -8.43
C PHE A 179 -3.58 -16.18 -8.41
N THR A 180 -2.37 -16.05 -7.83
CA THR A 180 -1.46 -17.18 -7.59
C THR A 180 -2.01 -18.21 -6.59
N LEU A 181 -3.04 -17.86 -5.83
CA LEU A 181 -3.77 -18.79 -4.96
C LEU A 181 -4.64 -19.79 -5.76
N GLY A 182 -4.83 -19.55 -7.06
CA GLY A 182 -5.71 -20.31 -7.94
C GLY A 182 -7.13 -19.74 -8.01
N ALA A 183 -7.76 -19.87 -9.16
CA ALA A 183 -9.04 -19.23 -9.46
C ALA A 183 -10.18 -19.58 -8.48
N GLU A 184 -10.33 -20.88 -8.14
CA GLU A 184 -11.35 -21.32 -7.20
C GLU A 184 -11.14 -20.74 -5.80
N ARG A 185 -9.91 -20.79 -5.31
CA ARG A 185 -9.58 -20.27 -3.97
C ARG A 185 -9.75 -18.76 -3.90
N MET A 186 -9.32 -18.06 -4.94
CA MET A 186 -9.48 -16.63 -5.05
C MET A 186 -10.96 -16.22 -4.99
N LYS A 187 -11.81 -16.90 -5.75
CA LYS A 187 -13.25 -16.66 -5.77
C LYS A 187 -13.90 -16.97 -4.42
N GLU A 188 -13.55 -18.09 -3.79
CA GLU A 188 -14.01 -18.46 -2.44
C GLU A 188 -13.70 -17.35 -1.42
N LEU A 189 -12.46 -16.85 -1.42
CA LEU A 189 -12.05 -15.78 -0.51
C LEU A 189 -12.79 -14.46 -0.80
N ALA A 190 -12.95 -14.11 -2.06
CA ALA A 190 -13.61 -12.88 -2.47
C ALA A 190 -15.11 -12.86 -2.15
N ASP A 191 -15.81 -13.98 -2.43
CA ASP A 191 -17.27 -14.08 -2.27
C ASP A 191 -17.70 -14.08 -0.79
N ALA A 192 -16.85 -14.52 0.12
CA ALA A 192 -17.18 -14.67 1.54
C ALA A 192 -17.01 -13.37 2.37
N ARG A 193 -16.81 -12.20 1.74
CA ARG A 193 -16.45 -10.97 2.45
C ARG A 193 -17.57 -9.95 2.55
N PRO A 194 -17.58 -9.12 3.63
CA PRO A 194 -18.52 -8.01 3.76
C PRO A 194 -18.22 -6.85 2.79
N TYR A 195 -16.99 -6.74 2.30
CA TYR A 195 -16.58 -5.77 1.28
C TYR A 195 -16.50 -6.42 -0.11
N LYS A 196 -16.43 -5.61 -1.15
CA LYS A 196 -16.36 -6.12 -2.51
C LYS A 196 -14.91 -6.28 -2.98
N PHE A 197 -14.64 -7.43 -3.60
CA PHE A 197 -13.51 -7.60 -4.48
C PHE A 197 -13.91 -7.06 -5.86
N MET A 198 -13.20 -6.04 -6.33
CA MET A 198 -13.53 -5.33 -7.57
C MET A 198 -12.41 -5.52 -8.59
N ALA A 199 -12.71 -6.17 -9.72
CA ALA A 199 -11.74 -6.42 -10.76
C ALA A 199 -12.44 -6.56 -12.11
N GLY A 200 -12.84 -5.43 -12.70
CA GLY A 200 -13.62 -5.39 -13.93
C GLY A 200 -12.90 -5.91 -15.18
N ASN A 201 -11.59 -6.09 -15.11
CA ASN A 201 -10.75 -6.63 -16.18
C ASN A 201 -10.40 -8.12 -16.01
N VAL A 202 -10.94 -8.80 -14.98
CA VAL A 202 -10.83 -10.25 -14.84
C VAL A 202 -12.05 -10.90 -15.46
N LEU A 203 -11.83 -11.63 -16.55
CA LEU A 203 -12.87 -12.21 -17.39
C LEU A 203 -12.75 -13.73 -17.37
N ASP A 204 -13.87 -14.40 -17.53
CA ASP A 204 -13.91 -15.84 -17.75
C ASP A 204 -13.65 -16.21 -19.23
N GLU A 205 -13.79 -17.50 -19.57
CA GLU A 205 -13.60 -18.03 -20.93
C GLU A 205 -14.62 -17.48 -21.94
N TRP A 206 -15.78 -16.97 -21.46
CA TRP A 206 -16.80 -16.32 -22.28
C TRP A 206 -16.66 -14.80 -22.36
N LYS A 207 -15.59 -14.25 -21.73
CA LYS A 207 -15.31 -12.82 -21.62
C LYS A 207 -16.31 -12.05 -20.75
N GLU A 208 -16.96 -12.76 -19.83
CA GLU A 208 -17.82 -12.13 -18.83
C GLU A 208 -17.02 -11.80 -17.57
N PRO A 209 -17.29 -10.67 -16.89
CA PRO A 209 -16.61 -10.30 -15.66
C PRO A 209 -16.81 -11.32 -14.53
N VAL A 210 -15.72 -11.84 -13.98
CA VAL A 210 -15.74 -12.77 -12.83
C VAL A 210 -16.08 -12.06 -11.54
N PHE A 211 -15.65 -10.81 -11.40
CA PHE A 211 -15.84 -10.01 -10.21
C PHE A 211 -16.59 -8.71 -10.52
N THR A 212 -17.13 -8.08 -9.48
CA THR A 212 -17.73 -6.75 -9.59
C THR A 212 -16.71 -5.74 -10.15
N SER A 213 -17.12 -4.95 -11.14
CA SER A 213 -16.24 -3.94 -11.74
C SER A 213 -16.19 -2.65 -10.94
N TRP A 214 -17.28 -2.34 -10.22
CA TRP A 214 -17.42 -1.10 -9.46
C TRP A 214 -18.48 -1.22 -8.37
N GLN A 215 -18.46 -0.28 -7.43
CA GLN A 215 -19.55 -0.07 -6.47
C GLN A 215 -19.66 1.40 -6.09
N VAL A 216 -20.81 1.79 -5.54
CA VAL A 216 -20.98 3.10 -4.92
C VAL A 216 -20.97 2.91 -3.40
N ILE A 217 -20.14 3.68 -2.72
CA ILE A 217 -20.01 3.66 -1.26
C ILE A 217 -20.32 5.06 -0.75
N GLU A 218 -21.19 5.14 0.26
CA GLU A 218 -21.47 6.40 0.93
C GLU A 218 -20.52 6.61 2.10
N ARG A 219 -19.87 7.79 2.15
CA ARG A 219 -19.07 8.24 3.29
C ARG A 219 -19.25 9.75 3.48
N GLY A 220 -19.51 10.16 4.73
CA GLY A 220 -19.68 11.58 5.05
C GLY A 220 -20.80 12.28 4.29
N GLY A 221 -21.84 11.57 3.87
CA GLY A 221 -22.94 12.09 3.06
C GLY A 221 -22.61 12.25 1.57
N VAL A 222 -21.48 11.69 1.14
CA VAL A 222 -21.04 11.71 -0.27
C VAL A 222 -21.14 10.32 -0.86
N GLN A 223 -21.76 10.20 -2.04
CA GLN A 223 -21.77 8.98 -2.84
C GLN A 223 -20.48 8.89 -3.66
N ILE A 224 -19.68 7.85 -3.43
CA ILE A 224 -18.35 7.68 -4.03
C ILE A 224 -18.37 6.46 -4.94
N GLY A 225 -18.20 6.68 -6.24
CA GLY A 225 -18.00 5.59 -7.19
C GLY A 225 -16.58 5.04 -7.10
N VAL A 226 -16.45 3.76 -6.81
CA VAL A 226 -15.16 3.06 -6.78
C VAL A 226 -15.15 2.05 -7.92
N VAL A 227 -14.15 2.14 -8.78
CA VAL A 227 -13.91 1.22 -9.90
C VAL A 227 -12.65 0.44 -9.63
N GLY A 228 -12.73 -0.89 -9.65
CA GLY A 228 -11.59 -1.78 -9.41
C GLY A 228 -11.03 -2.37 -10.72
N GLN A 229 -9.72 -2.37 -10.81
CA GLN A 229 -8.95 -3.02 -11.87
C GLN A 229 -7.84 -3.84 -11.23
N ALA A 230 -7.80 -5.13 -11.56
CA ALA A 230 -6.70 -6.00 -11.16
C ALA A 230 -5.45 -5.69 -11.98
N PHE A 231 -4.28 -6.05 -11.46
CA PHE A 231 -3.01 -5.93 -12.18
C PHE A 231 -3.04 -6.75 -13.48
N PRO A 232 -2.99 -6.11 -14.67
CA PRO A 232 -3.24 -6.81 -15.93
C PRO A 232 -2.09 -7.70 -16.39
N PHE A 233 -0.90 -7.55 -15.79
CA PHE A 233 0.29 -8.32 -16.16
C PHE A 233 0.53 -9.54 -15.29
N THR A 234 -0.38 -9.88 -14.38
CA THR A 234 -0.27 -11.07 -13.53
C THR A 234 0.01 -12.36 -14.32
N PRO A 235 -0.66 -12.64 -15.47
CA PRO A 235 -0.37 -13.83 -16.26
C PRO A 235 1.01 -13.82 -16.94
N VAL A 236 1.56 -12.62 -17.19
CA VAL A 236 2.89 -12.47 -17.80
C VAL A 236 4.00 -12.55 -16.75
N ALA A 237 3.72 -12.06 -15.55
CA ALA A 237 4.67 -12.02 -14.43
C ALA A 237 4.83 -13.37 -13.72
N ASN A 238 3.94 -14.33 -13.97
CA ASN A 238 3.92 -15.62 -13.31
C ASN A 238 4.08 -16.78 -14.30
N PRO A 239 4.62 -17.92 -13.84
CA PRO A 239 4.67 -19.14 -14.68
C PRO A 239 3.26 -19.61 -15.06
N ARG A 240 3.07 -20.09 -16.28
CA ARG A 240 1.78 -20.58 -16.77
C ARG A 240 1.17 -21.74 -15.98
N TRP A 241 1.99 -22.51 -15.28
CA TRP A 241 1.49 -23.58 -14.40
C TRP A 241 0.84 -23.04 -13.12
N MET A 242 1.13 -21.80 -12.75
CA MET A 242 0.57 -21.11 -11.58
C MET A 242 -0.66 -20.30 -11.96
N ILE A 243 -0.59 -19.62 -13.09
CA ILE A 243 -1.71 -18.85 -13.67
C ILE A 243 -1.83 -19.28 -15.14
N PRO A 244 -2.73 -20.23 -15.45
CA PRO A 244 -2.79 -20.82 -16.77
C PRO A 244 -3.32 -19.90 -17.87
N ASP A 245 -4.16 -18.95 -17.62
CA ASP A 245 -4.63 -17.85 -18.51
C ASP A 245 -5.87 -17.19 -17.92
#